data_f583c26530d696afd0ef7bdb41807062
#
_entry.id   f583c26530d696afd0ef7bdb41807062
#
_cell.length_a   1.000
_cell.length_b   1.000
_cell.length_c   1.000
_cell.angle_alpha   90.00
_cell.angle_beta   90.00
_cell.angle_gamma   90.00
#
_symmetry.space_group_name_H-M   'P 1'
#
loop_
_entity.id
_entity.type
_entity.pdbx_description
1 polymer ?
#
loop_
_entity_poly.entity_id
_entity_poly.type
_entity_poly.pdbx_seq_one_letter_code
_entity_poly.pdbx_strand_id
1 'polypeptide(L)'
;MALTREWAVELLPYNIRVNTILPAEVMTPLYREWLATFPNPEEKLSAILSKIPLGKRMTTADEIAAMATFLLSGKSGHTTGQHIFVDGGYTHLDRALT
;
A
#
# COMPACT_ATOMS: atom_id res chain seq x y z
N MET A 1 -7.73 -6.82 -7.90
CA MET A 1 -6.47 -7.33 -8.47
C MET A 1 -6.66 -7.99 -9.83
N ALA A 2 -7.67 -8.83 -10.02
CA ALA A 2 -7.98 -9.41 -11.33
C ALA A 2 -8.23 -8.33 -12.40
N LEU A 3 -8.96 -7.29 -12.06
CA LEU A 3 -9.26 -6.18 -12.98
C LEU A 3 -8.01 -5.47 -13.50
N THR A 4 -7.00 -5.30 -12.66
CA THR A 4 -5.72 -4.72 -13.07
C THR A 4 -5.08 -5.53 -14.19
N ARG A 5 -5.06 -6.86 -14.05
CA ARG A 5 -4.48 -7.75 -15.04
C ARG A 5 -5.28 -7.76 -16.34
N GLU A 6 -6.60 -7.79 -16.25
CA GLU A 6 -7.48 -7.74 -17.42
C GLU A 6 -7.28 -6.45 -18.21
N TRP A 7 -7.33 -5.31 -17.53
CA TRP A 7 -7.12 -4.03 -18.17
C TRP A 7 -5.70 -3.87 -18.74
N ALA A 8 -4.71 -4.39 -18.01
CA ALA A 8 -3.33 -4.36 -18.52
C ALA A 8 -3.22 -5.09 -19.86
N VAL A 9 -3.88 -6.25 -20.00
CA VAL A 9 -3.87 -7.02 -21.25
C VAL A 9 -4.69 -6.33 -22.33
N GLU A 10 -5.89 -5.89 -22.02
CA GLU A 10 -6.78 -5.23 -22.99
C GLU A 10 -6.16 -3.97 -23.60
N LEU A 11 -5.39 -3.24 -22.80
CA LEU A 11 -4.84 -1.95 -23.21
C LEU A 11 -3.43 -2.03 -23.80
N LEU A 12 -2.84 -3.24 -23.88
CA LEU A 12 -1.55 -3.42 -24.53
C LEU A 12 -1.49 -2.87 -25.97
N PRO A 13 -2.50 -3.07 -26.84
CA PRO A 13 -2.46 -2.53 -28.19
C PRO A 13 -2.37 -1.01 -28.26
N TYR A 14 -2.72 -0.33 -27.18
CA TYR A 14 -2.70 1.12 -27.08
C TYR A 14 -1.49 1.66 -26.33
N ASN A 15 -0.56 0.77 -25.92
CA ASN A 15 0.61 1.12 -25.12
C ASN A 15 0.25 1.79 -23.78
N ILE A 16 -0.86 1.37 -23.19
CA ILE A 16 -1.31 1.85 -21.89
C ILE A 16 -0.94 0.82 -20.82
N ARG A 17 -0.27 1.27 -19.78
CA ARG A 17 0.11 0.46 -18.64
C ARG A 17 -0.92 0.59 -17.52
N VAL A 18 -1.19 -0.50 -16.84
CA VAL A 18 -2.12 -0.54 -15.70
C VAL A 18 -1.46 -1.31 -14.56
N ASN A 19 -1.26 -0.67 -13.44
CA ASN A 19 -0.66 -1.26 -12.24
C ASN A 19 -1.49 -0.90 -11.02
N THR A 20 -1.33 -1.65 -9.94
CA THR A 20 -2.03 -1.42 -8.68
C THR A 20 -1.02 -1.22 -7.56
N ILE A 21 -1.27 -0.23 -6.70
CA ILE A 21 -0.56 -0.04 -5.45
C ILE A 21 -1.44 -0.54 -4.31
N LEU A 22 -0.88 -1.39 -3.46
CA LEU A 22 -1.59 -1.97 -2.32
C LEU A 22 -0.92 -1.50 -1.02
N PRO A 23 -1.47 -0.45 -0.38
CA PRO A 23 -1.03 -0.06 0.95
C PRO A 23 -1.69 -0.95 2.01
N ALA A 24 -1.13 -0.95 3.21
CA ALA A 24 -1.79 -1.55 4.37
C ALA A 24 -2.16 -0.45 5.36
N GLU A 25 -1.25 -0.12 6.26
CA GLU A 25 -1.51 0.85 7.32
C GLU A 25 -0.85 2.18 6.97
N VAL A 26 -1.67 3.18 6.67
CA VAL A 26 -1.21 4.54 6.32
C VAL A 26 -1.96 5.53 7.22
N MET A 27 -1.22 6.39 7.91
CA MET A 27 -1.85 7.41 8.75
C MET A 27 -2.44 8.50 7.87
N THR A 28 -3.76 8.59 7.89
CA THR A 28 -4.55 9.61 7.19
C THR A 28 -5.46 10.32 8.18
N PRO A 29 -6.05 11.47 7.83
CA PRO A 29 -7.06 12.10 8.70
C PRO A 29 -8.20 11.16 9.07
N LEU A 30 -8.69 10.37 8.11
CA LEU A 30 -9.73 9.38 8.36
C LEU A 30 -9.28 8.31 9.36
N TYR A 31 -8.05 7.83 9.23
CA TYR A 31 -7.49 6.85 10.15
C TYR A 31 -7.38 7.42 11.57
N ARG A 32 -6.98 8.68 11.71
CA ARG A 32 -6.93 9.36 13.00
C ARG A 32 -8.31 9.48 13.64
N GLU A 33 -9.34 9.81 12.86
CA GLU A 33 -10.72 9.86 13.34
C GLU A 33 -11.17 8.49 13.83
N TRP A 34 -10.85 7.43 13.10
CA TRP A 34 -11.16 6.06 13.51
C TRP A 34 -10.47 5.68 14.81
N LEU A 35 -9.18 6.00 14.96
CA LEU A 35 -8.45 5.73 16.21
C LEU A 35 -9.08 6.44 17.40
N ALA A 36 -9.58 7.66 17.21
CA ALA A 36 -10.20 8.44 18.27
C ALA A 36 -11.48 7.80 18.81
N THR A 37 -12.07 6.85 18.10
CA THR A 37 -13.27 6.11 18.56
C THR A 37 -12.97 5.08 19.65
N PHE A 38 -11.69 4.71 19.84
CA PHE A 38 -11.31 3.73 20.87
C PHE A 38 -11.12 4.41 22.22
N PRO A 39 -11.36 3.69 23.34
CA PRO A 39 -11.17 4.26 24.69
C PRO A 39 -9.74 4.73 24.95
N ASN A 40 -8.75 4.02 24.40
CA ASN A 40 -7.32 4.34 24.54
C ASN A 40 -6.68 4.41 23.15
N PRO A 41 -6.83 5.54 22.42
CA PRO A 41 -6.31 5.63 21.05
C PRO A 41 -4.81 5.38 20.93
N GLU A 42 -4.03 5.88 21.89
CA GLU A 42 -2.56 5.71 21.87
C GLU A 42 -2.15 4.26 22.06
N GLU A 43 -2.83 3.52 22.92
CA GLU A 43 -2.58 2.10 23.15
C GLU A 43 -2.95 1.29 21.90
N LYS A 44 -4.08 1.61 21.29
CA LYS A 44 -4.52 0.99 20.04
C LYS A 44 -3.51 1.22 18.93
N LEU A 45 -3.04 2.45 18.77
CA LEU A 45 -2.02 2.79 17.79
C LEU A 45 -0.73 2.03 18.03
N SER A 46 -0.26 1.98 19.27
CA SER A 46 0.96 1.26 19.64
C SER A 46 0.87 -0.22 19.26
N ALA A 47 -0.28 -0.85 19.53
CA ALA A 47 -0.51 -2.24 19.17
C ALA A 47 -0.44 -2.47 17.65
N ILE A 48 -1.01 -1.56 16.88
CA ILE A 48 -0.98 -1.62 15.42
C ILE A 48 0.46 -1.47 14.91
N LEU A 49 1.19 -0.47 15.38
CA LEU A 49 2.57 -0.21 14.95
C LEU A 49 3.49 -1.39 15.25
N SER A 50 3.28 -2.08 16.37
CA SER A 50 4.12 -3.21 16.77
C SER A 50 4.05 -4.38 15.79
N LYS A 51 2.99 -4.44 14.99
CA LYS A 51 2.75 -5.52 14.02
C LYS A 51 3.24 -5.20 12.61
N ILE A 52 3.73 -4.00 12.38
CA ILE A 52 4.28 -3.62 11.08
C ILE A 52 5.77 -4.02 11.06
N PRO A 53 6.19 -4.96 10.19
CA PRO A 53 7.53 -5.54 10.30
C PRO A 53 8.66 -4.54 10.09
N LEU A 54 8.58 -3.74 9.04
CA LEU A 54 9.67 -2.84 8.69
C LEU A 54 9.56 -1.53 9.48
N GLY A 55 10.45 -1.37 10.44
CA GLY A 55 10.58 -0.12 11.19
C GLY A 55 9.52 0.11 12.25
N LYS A 56 8.55 -0.81 12.44
CA LYS A 56 7.48 -0.67 13.43
C LYS A 56 6.76 0.68 13.30
N ARG A 57 6.51 1.09 12.08
CA ARG A 57 5.82 2.35 11.76
C ARG A 57 4.87 2.15 10.60
N MET A 58 3.90 3.05 10.48
CA MET A 58 3.03 3.09 9.31
C MET A 58 3.80 3.57 8.08
N THR A 59 3.32 3.16 6.91
CA THR A 59 3.72 3.75 5.64
C THR A 59 3.24 5.21 5.61
N THR A 60 4.05 6.10 5.08
CA THR A 60 3.63 7.50 4.92
C THR A 60 2.89 7.71 3.61
N ALA A 61 2.04 8.75 3.58
CA ALA A 61 1.38 9.16 2.34
C ALA A 61 2.40 9.51 1.25
N ASP A 62 3.52 10.12 1.63
CA ASP A 62 4.59 10.47 0.69
C ASP A 62 5.24 9.23 0.06
N GLU A 63 5.37 8.15 0.82
CA GLU A 63 5.91 6.89 0.30
C GLU A 63 4.97 6.27 -0.74
N ILE A 64 3.66 6.33 -0.52
CA ILE A 64 2.67 5.89 -1.51
C ILE A 64 2.74 6.79 -2.75
N ALA A 65 2.80 8.09 -2.56
CA ALA A 65 2.90 9.06 -3.66
C ALA A 65 4.17 8.87 -4.48
N ALA A 66 5.30 8.56 -3.84
CA ALA A 66 6.56 8.28 -4.53
C ALA A 66 6.44 7.07 -5.46
N MET A 67 5.80 5.99 -5.00
CA MET A 67 5.57 4.82 -5.83
C MET A 67 4.63 5.15 -6.99
N ALA A 68 3.56 5.89 -6.73
CA ALA A 68 2.64 6.33 -7.78
C ALA A 68 3.35 7.17 -8.83
N THR A 69 4.19 8.10 -8.40
CA THR A 69 4.98 8.95 -9.30
C THR A 69 5.91 8.11 -10.19
N PHE A 70 6.59 7.12 -9.61
CA PHE A 70 7.43 6.20 -10.36
C PHE A 70 6.62 5.45 -11.43
N LEU A 71 5.48 4.88 -11.04
CA LEU A 71 4.63 4.11 -11.95
C LEU A 71 4.03 4.96 -13.08
N LEU A 72 3.80 6.25 -12.83
CA LEU A 72 3.29 7.19 -13.83
C LEU A 72 4.41 7.74 -14.74
N SER A 73 5.67 7.52 -14.38
CA SER A 73 6.81 8.04 -15.11
C SER A 73 7.30 7.09 -16.19
N GLY A 74 8.08 7.62 -17.13
CA GLY A 74 8.74 6.80 -18.15
C GLY A 74 9.77 5.82 -17.59
N LYS A 75 10.21 6.01 -16.34
CA LYS A 75 11.15 5.09 -15.68
C LYS A 75 10.57 3.70 -15.45
N SER A 76 9.26 3.60 -15.35
CA SER A 76 8.53 2.32 -15.25
C SER A 76 7.92 1.89 -16.59
N GLY A 77 8.47 2.35 -17.69
CA GLY A 77 7.88 2.24 -19.03
C GLY A 77 7.60 0.82 -19.53
N HIS A 78 8.18 -0.19 -18.90
CA HIS A 78 7.95 -1.59 -19.28
C HIS A 78 7.29 -2.38 -18.14
N THR A 79 6.66 -1.70 -17.19
CA THR A 79 5.96 -2.30 -16.04
C THR A 79 4.45 -2.17 -16.24
N THR A 80 3.76 -3.30 -16.35
CA THR A 80 2.30 -3.34 -16.46
C THR A 80 1.74 -4.63 -15.84
N GLY A 81 0.49 -4.58 -15.39
CA GLY A 81 -0.19 -5.73 -14.82
C GLY A 81 0.32 -6.12 -13.44
N GLN A 82 1.07 -5.26 -12.76
CA GLN A 82 1.71 -5.59 -11.49
C GLN A 82 0.90 -5.10 -10.29
N HIS A 83 1.00 -5.84 -9.22
CA HIS A 83 0.46 -5.50 -7.91
C HIS A 83 1.64 -5.17 -6.99
N ILE A 84 1.78 -3.91 -6.64
CA ILE A 84 2.94 -3.43 -5.87
C ILE A 84 2.52 -3.10 -4.45
N PHE A 85 3.01 -3.88 -3.50
CA PHE A 85 2.75 -3.67 -2.08
C PHE A 85 3.71 -2.63 -1.54
N VAL A 86 3.15 -1.60 -0.89
CA VAL A 86 3.91 -0.59 -0.15
C VAL A 86 3.36 -0.61 1.27
N ASP A 87 3.83 -1.54 2.08
CA ASP A 87 3.17 -1.94 3.33
C ASP A 87 4.14 -2.29 4.47
N GLY A 88 5.43 -2.03 4.30
CA GLY A 88 6.43 -2.39 5.32
C GLY A 88 6.54 -3.90 5.56
N GLY A 89 6.17 -4.72 4.58
CA GLY A 89 6.22 -6.18 4.69
C GLY A 89 4.99 -6.80 5.37
N TYR A 90 4.00 -6.01 5.71
CA TYR A 90 2.83 -6.46 6.46
C TYR A 90 2.11 -7.65 5.82
N THR A 91 1.97 -7.65 4.49
CA THR A 91 1.29 -8.72 3.75
C THR A 91 2.03 -10.06 3.82
N HIS A 92 3.34 -10.01 4.01
CA HIS A 92 4.19 -11.20 4.08
C HIS A 92 4.40 -11.71 5.50
N LEU A 93 3.80 -11.05 6.48
CA LEU A 93 3.91 -11.46 7.87
C LEU A 93 3.09 -12.72 8.11
N ASP A 94 3.72 -13.74 8.70
CA ASP A 94 2.99 -14.93 9.14
C ASP A 94 2.31 -14.61 10.48
N ARG A 95 1.02 -14.39 10.42
CA ARG A 95 0.23 -14.00 11.59
C ARG A 95 0.10 -15.12 12.62
N ALA A 96 0.37 -16.36 12.25
CA ALA A 96 0.36 -17.46 13.20
C ALA A 96 1.55 -17.38 14.15
N LEU A 97 2.63 -16.71 13.75
CA LEU A 97 3.84 -16.55 14.54
C LEU A 97 3.88 -15.23 15.32
N THR A 98 2.89 -14.41 15.14
CA THR A 98 2.78 -13.10 15.80
C THR A 98 1.56 -13.02 16.68
#